data_58d2dfa9f31a1f0649bef4d2ffd2ef7a
#
_entry.id   58d2dfa9f31a1f0649bef4d2ffd2ef7a
#
_cell.length_a   1.000
_cell.length_b   1.000
_cell.length_c   1.000
_cell.angle_alpha   90.00
_cell.angle_beta   90.00
_cell.angle_gamma   90.00
#
_symmetry.space_group_name_H-M   'P 1'
#
loop_
_entity.id
_entity.type
_entity.pdbx_description
1 polymer ?
#
loop_
_entity_poly.entity_id
_entity_poly.type
_entity_poly.pdbx_seq_one_letter_code
_entity_poly.pdbx_strand_id
1 'polypeptide(L)'
;MTKAIYGRIYRIVLIFKSLFNKNIKIGKLECSGSARINIPFSKNKIGNIKIGKIIVNPNTFINIRENADFKVGDGTFFNNNCIITARKNISIGKNCLFGPNVMIFDHDHDIKADNMSNSFISKDIIIKDNVWVGANSVILKGVTIGQGAVIAAGRVVNVDV
;
A
#
# COMPACT_ATOMS: atom_id res chain seq x y z
N MET A 1 -17.28 -10.83 -19.55
CA MET A 1 -15.86 -10.40 -19.56
C MET A 1 -15.19 -11.03 -18.34
N THR A 2 -14.23 -11.91 -18.50
CA THR A 2 -13.68 -12.72 -17.39
C THR A 2 -12.80 -11.86 -16.46
N LYS A 3 -12.78 -12.18 -15.15
CA LYS A 3 -11.97 -11.52 -14.12
C LYS A 3 -10.47 -11.35 -14.50
N ALA A 4 -9.96 -12.26 -15.32
CA ALA A 4 -8.60 -12.20 -15.86
C ALA A 4 -8.35 -11.04 -16.83
N ILE A 5 -9.36 -10.62 -17.59
CA ILE A 5 -9.27 -9.50 -18.54
C ILE A 5 -9.20 -8.17 -17.76
N TYR A 6 -9.95 -8.01 -16.68
CA TYR A 6 -9.90 -6.81 -15.83
C TYR A 6 -8.50 -6.58 -15.23
N GLY A 7 -7.85 -7.63 -14.71
CA GLY A 7 -6.49 -7.53 -14.16
C GLY A 7 -5.45 -7.14 -15.22
N ARG A 8 -5.60 -7.63 -16.47
CA ARG A 8 -4.70 -7.25 -17.58
C ARG A 8 -4.88 -5.80 -18.01
N ILE A 9 -6.11 -5.33 -18.17
CA ILE A 9 -6.40 -3.93 -18.56
C ILE A 9 -5.90 -2.98 -17.48
N TYR A 10 -6.11 -3.31 -16.21
CA TYR A 10 -5.69 -2.48 -15.11
C TYR A 10 -4.16 -2.32 -15.02
N ARG A 11 -3.41 -3.40 -15.25
CA ARG A 11 -1.94 -3.37 -15.39
C ARG A 11 -1.48 -2.45 -16.51
N ILE A 12 -2.17 -2.50 -17.66
CA ILE A 12 -1.86 -1.63 -18.81
C ILE A 12 -2.03 -0.16 -18.43
N VAL A 13 -3.10 0.20 -17.74
CA VAL A 13 -3.35 1.58 -17.29
C VAL A 13 -2.28 2.07 -16.32
N LEU A 14 -1.83 1.23 -15.38
CA LEU A 14 -0.77 1.58 -14.43
C LEU A 14 0.58 1.75 -15.13
N ILE A 15 0.93 0.85 -16.04
CA ILE A 15 2.16 0.95 -16.84
C ILE A 15 2.11 2.22 -17.70
N PHE A 16 0.97 2.50 -18.34
CA PHE A 16 0.79 3.71 -19.12
C PHE A 16 1.00 4.99 -18.29
N LYS A 17 0.46 5.05 -17.06
CA LYS A 17 0.73 6.16 -16.14
C LYS A 17 2.21 6.30 -15.82
N SER A 18 2.96 5.22 -15.66
CA SER A 18 4.39 5.24 -15.37
C SER A 18 5.23 5.77 -16.53
N LEU A 19 4.78 5.59 -17.78
CA LEU A 19 5.45 6.11 -18.97
C LEU A 19 5.35 7.64 -19.09
N PHE A 20 4.30 8.24 -18.54
CA PHE A 20 4.02 9.67 -18.64
C PHE A 20 4.31 10.47 -17.37
N ASN A 21 4.79 9.81 -16.30
CA ASN A 21 5.12 10.50 -15.05
C ASN A 21 6.40 9.93 -14.43
N LYS A 22 7.45 10.75 -14.37
CA LYS A 22 8.78 10.38 -13.85
C LYS A 22 8.77 9.95 -12.38
N ASN A 23 7.76 10.36 -11.62
CA ASN A 23 7.60 10.01 -10.21
C ASN A 23 7.01 8.62 -10.00
N ILE A 24 6.54 7.95 -11.06
CA ILE A 24 5.95 6.62 -10.98
C ILE A 24 6.91 5.61 -11.60
N LYS A 25 7.40 4.66 -10.80
CA LYS A 25 8.20 3.51 -11.26
C LYS A 25 7.51 2.23 -10.83
N ILE A 26 7.13 1.40 -11.79
CA ILE A 26 6.42 0.14 -11.53
C ILE A 26 7.21 -1.01 -12.18
N GLY A 27 7.60 -1.98 -11.37
CA GLY A 27 8.22 -3.22 -11.80
C GLY A 27 7.21 -4.25 -12.30
N LYS A 28 7.55 -5.53 -12.18
CA LYS A 28 6.63 -6.61 -12.56
C LYS A 28 5.53 -6.75 -11.51
N LEU A 29 4.31 -6.42 -11.89
CA LEU A 29 3.14 -6.50 -11.03
C LEU A 29 2.29 -7.73 -11.39
N GLU A 30 2.11 -8.64 -10.44
CA GLU A 30 1.21 -9.79 -10.57
C GLU A 30 -0.05 -9.53 -9.73
N CYS A 31 -1.07 -8.95 -10.36
CA CYS A 31 -2.38 -8.76 -9.75
C CYS A 31 -3.33 -9.86 -10.17
N SER A 32 -4.02 -10.46 -9.23
CA SER A 32 -5.04 -11.48 -9.49
C SER A 32 -6.45 -10.99 -9.15
N GLY A 33 -7.40 -11.38 -9.98
CA GLY A 33 -8.83 -11.14 -9.76
C GLY A 33 -9.17 -9.64 -9.68
N SER A 34 -9.74 -9.24 -8.55
CA SER A 34 -10.23 -7.88 -8.25
C SER A 34 -9.21 -6.98 -7.54
N ALA A 35 -7.93 -7.39 -7.46
CA ALA A 35 -6.89 -6.55 -6.87
C ALA A 35 -6.74 -5.21 -7.62
N ARG A 36 -6.56 -4.10 -6.89
CA ARG A 36 -6.45 -2.76 -7.46
C ARG A 36 -5.38 -1.91 -6.77
N ILE A 37 -4.63 -1.16 -7.57
CA ILE A 37 -3.69 -0.14 -7.09
C ILE A 37 -4.14 1.21 -7.63
N ASN A 38 -4.80 2.01 -6.82
CA ASN A 38 -5.32 3.30 -7.19
C ASN A 38 -4.25 4.39 -7.03
N ILE A 39 -3.91 5.06 -8.12
CA ILE A 39 -2.98 6.18 -8.18
C ILE A 39 -3.75 7.43 -8.62
N PRO A 40 -3.50 8.63 -8.04
CA PRO A 40 -4.18 9.87 -8.43
C PRO A 40 -4.13 10.14 -9.93
N PHE A 41 -5.15 10.80 -10.47
CA PHE A 41 -5.20 11.19 -11.88
C PHE A 41 -4.44 12.48 -12.18
N SER A 42 -4.35 13.39 -11.22
CA SER A 42 -3.72 14.70 -11.40
C SER A 42 -2.21 14.57 -11.50
N LYS A 43 -1.63 14.94 -12.65
CA LYS A 43 -0.19 14.86 -12.88
C LYS A 43 0.65 15.68 -11.87
N ASN A 44 0.11 16.79 -11.38
CA ASN A 44 0.84 17.73 -10.50
C ASN A 44 0.71 17.38 -9.01
N LYS A 45 -0.02 16.31 -8.68
CA LYS A 45 -0.30 15.89 -7.30
C LYS A 45 0.09 14.44 -7.06
N ILE A 46 1.11 13.95 -7.75
CA ILE A 46 1.62 12.58 -7.59
C ILE A 46 2.95 12.67 -6.85
N GLY A 47 3.01 12.04 -5.67
CA GLY A 47 4.24 11.83 -4.92
C GLY A 47 5.15 10.79 -5.58
N ASN A 48 6.17 10.33 -4.86
CA ASN A 48 7.09 9.33 -5.38
C ASN A 48 6.53 7.92 -5.20
N ILE A 49 6.16 7.28 -6.30
CA ILE A 49 5.59 5.94 -6.31
C ILE A 49 6.60 4.96 -6.90
N LYS A 50 7.09 4.02 -6.06
CA LYS A 50 8.04 2.98 -6.49
C LYS A 50 7.50 1.62 -6.08
N ILE A 51 7.07 0.83 -7.06
CA ILE A 51 6.55 -0.51 -6.86
C ILE A 51 7.49 -1.50 -7.55
N GLY A 52 8.05 -2.41 -6.79
CA GLY A 52 8.93 -3.48 -7.26
C GLY A 52 8.18 -4.62 -7.96
N LYS A 53 8.81 -5.78 -7.98
CA LYS A 53 8.15 -7.02 -8.44
C LYS A 53 7.32 -7.57 -7.28
N ILE A 54 6.01 -7.42 -7.32
CA ILE A 54 5.11 -7.80 -6.23
C ILE A 54 3.95 -8.66 -6.73
N ILE A 55 3.36 -9.41 -5.81
CA ILE A 55 2.14 -10.19 -6.02
C ILE A 55 1.02 -9.59 -5.16
N VAL A 56 -0.14 -9.35 -5.75
CA VAL A 56 -1.30 -8.78 -5.07
C VAL A 56 -2.51 -9.66 -5.35
N ASN A 57 -3.01 -10.32 -4.33
CA ASN A 57 -4.12 -11.25 -4.39
C ASN A 57 -5.51 -10.55 -4.47
N PRO A 58 -6.58 -11.29 -4.82
CA PRO A 58 -7.92 -10.75 -5.01
C PRO A 58 -8.43 -9.92 -3.83
N ASN A 59 -9.27 -8.91 -4.17
CA ASN A 59 -9.91 -7.99 -3.22
C ASN A 59 -8.92 -7.16 -2.39
N THR A 60 -7.64 -7.10 -2.79
CA THR A 60 -6.67 -6.22 -2.15
C THR A 60 -6.66 -4.87 -2.85
N PHE A 61 -6.74 -3.80 -2.04
CA PHE A 61 -6.78 -2.42 -2.50
C PHE A 61 -5.59 -1.63 -1.94
N ILE A 62 -4.75 -1.13 -2.82
CA ILE A 62 -3.67 -0.19 -2.48
C ILE A 62 -4.11 1.19 -3.00
N ASN A 63 -4.47 2.08 -2.08
CA ASN A 63 -4.96 3.42 -2.38
C ASN A 63 -3.88 4.45 -2.07
N ILE A 64 -3.31 5.06 -3.10
CA ILE A 64 -2.30 6.11 -2.96
C ILE A 64 -3.02 7.44 -3.21
N ARG A 65 -3.02 8.32 -2.20
CA ARG A 65 -3.67 9.62 -2.27
C ARG A 65 -2.75 10.67 -2.89
N GLU A 66 -3.31 11.84 -3.18
CA GLU A 66 -2.56 12.98 -3.75
C GLU A 66 -1.36 13.32 -2.85
N ASN A 67 -0.22 13.58 -3.48
CA ASN A 67 1.07 13.91 -2.85
C ASN A 67 1.65 12.86 -1.89
N ALA A 68 1.04 11.67 -1.78
CA ALA A 68 1.58 10.60 -0.95
C ALA A 68 2.75 9.91 -1.63
N ASP A 69 3.79 9.64 -0.86
CA ASP A 69 4.87 8.76 -1.26
C ASP A 69 4.50 7.30 -0.95
N PHE A 70 4.82 6.40 -1.88
CA PHE A 70 4.57 4.98 -1.71
C PHE A 70 5.69 4.15 -2.30
N LYS A 71 6.26 3.28 -1.48
CA LYS A 71 7.30 2.35 -1.91
C LYS A 71 6.99 0.95 -1.45
N VAL A 72 7.19 -0.02 -2.33
CA VAL A 72 7.19 -1.45 -1.98
C VAL A 72 8.29 -2.18 -2.75
N GLY A 73 9.10 -2.96 -2.03
CA GLY A 73 10.25 -3.68 -2.57
C GLY A 73 9.87 -4.98 -3.28
N ASP A 74 10.84 -5.51 -4.02
CA ASP A 74 10.70 -6.76 -4.76
C ASP A 74 10.40 -7.95 -3.84
N GLY A 75 9.66 -8.94 -4.35
CA GLY A 75 9.33 -10.18 -3.65
C GLY A 75 8.22 -10.03 -2.60
N THR A 76 7.69 -8.82 -2.41
CA THR A 76 6.62 -8.60 -1.43
C THR A 76 5.29 -9.14 -1.94
N PHE A 77 4.55 -9.78 -1.04
CA PHE A 77 3.28 -10.46 -1.29
C PHE A 77 2.17 -9.91 -0.40
N PHE A 78 1.06 -9.52 -1.01
CA PHE A 78 -0.17 -9.17 -0.33
C PHE A 78 -1.22 -10.24 -0.57
N ASN A 79 -1.68 -10.88 0.50
CA ASN A 79 -2.75 -11.87 0.43
C ASN A 79 -4.12 -11.20 0.19
N ASN A 80 -5.18 -11.99 0.20
CA ASN A 80 -6.55 -11.55 -0.11
C ASN A 80 -7.05 -10.49 0.89
N ASN A 81 -7.87 -9.57 0.39
CA ASN A 81 -8.63 -8.58 1.18
C ASN A 81 -7.74 -7.60 1.96
N CYS A 82 -6.49 -7.40 1.60
CA CYS A 82 -5.67 -6.38 2.25
C CYS A 82 -6.12 -4.97 1.81
N ILE A 83 -6.01 -4.00 2.73
CA ILE A 83 -6.32 -2.60 2.46
C ILE A 83 -5.14 -1.73 2.90
N ILE A 84 -4.52 -1.07 1.95
CA ILE A 84 -3.42 -0.15 2.19
C ILE A 84 -3.83 1.24 1.71
N THR A 85 -3.79 2.25 2.57
CA THR A 85 -4.07 3.63 2.16
C THR A 85 -2.96 4.55 2.60
N ALA A 86 -2.24 5.12 1.63
CA ALA A 86 -1.19 6.10 1.84
C ALA A 86 -1.72 7.51 1.58
N ARG A 87 -1.57 8.40 2.58
CA ARG A 87 -1.83 9.83 2.50
C ARG A 87 -0.58 10.69 2.63
N LYS A 88 0.45 10.16 3.28
CA LYS A 88 1.74 10.83 3.47
C LYS A 88 2.88 9.97 2.93
N ASN A 89 3.19 8.88 3.62
CA ASN A 89 4.28 8.00 3.20
C ASN A 89 4.12 6.60 3.79
N ILE A 90 4.09 5.59 2.93
CA ILE A 90 4.21 4.19 3.31
C ILE A 90 5.39 3.58 2.54
N SER A 91 6.40 3.12 3.28
CA SER A 91 7.55 2.43 2.73
C SER A 91 7.61 0.99 3.22
N ILE A 92 7.51 0.04 2.29
CA ILE A 92 7.58 -1.40 2.53
C ILE A 92 8.82 -1.95 1.84
N GLY A 93 9.60 -2.73 2.57
CA GLY A 93 10.83 -3.36 2.11
C GLY A 93 10.60 -4.51 1.12
N LYS A 94 11.64 -5.30 0.93
CA LYS A 94 11.64 -6.49 0.06
C LYS A 94 11.18 -7.72 0.82
N ASN A 95 10.66 -8.71 0.08
CA ASN A 95 10.31 -10.04 0.60
C ASN A 95 9.38 -10.01 1.82
N CYS A 96 8.53 -9.00 1.94
CA CYS A 96 7.54 -8.93 3.00
C CYS A 96 6.31 -9.77 2.66
N LEU A 97 5.71 -10.40 3.69
CA LEU A 97 4.53 -11.23 3.55
C LEU A 97 3.38 -10.64 4.38
N PHE A 98 2.29 -10.31 3.73
CA PHE A 98 1.08 -9.82 4.40
C PHE A 98 -0.01 -10.89 4.30
N GLY A 99 -0.46 -11.38 5.46
CA GLY A 99 -1.58 -12.31 5.58
C GLY A 99 -2.90 -11.69 5.11
N PRO A 100 -3.97 -12.49 4.97
CA PRO A 100 -5.27 -11.97 4.55
C PRO A 100 -5.83 -10.95 5.53
N ASN A 101 -6.61 -9.99 5.01
CA ASN A 101 -7.28 -8.93 5.77
C ASN A 101 -6.31 -8.00 6.54
N VAL A 102 -5.05 -7.90 6.14
CA VAL A 102 -4.13 -6.92 6.74
C VAL A 102 -4.49 -5.52 6.26
N MET A 103 -4.51 -4.57 7.20
CA MET A 103 -4.80 -3.17 6.94
C MET A 103 -3.60 -2.29 7.31
N ILE A 104 -3.28 -1.28 6.48
CA ILE A 104 -2.17 -0.35 6.71
C ILE A 104 -2.64 1.06 6.42
N PHE A 105 -2.65 1.92 7.45
CA PHE A 105 -3.10 3.31 7.34
C PHE A 105 -2.07 4.26 7.97
N ASP A 106 -1.50 5.16 7.18
CA ASP A 106 -0.55 6.18 7.63
C ASP A 106 -1.22 7.44 8.20
N HIS A 107 -2.52 7.38 8.44
CA HIS A 107 -3.33 8.52 8.85
C HIS A 107 -4.54 8.12 9.70
N ASP A 108 -5.00 9.06 10.52
CA ASP A 108 -6.31 9.06 11.16
C ASP A 108 -7.04 10.36 10.82
N HIS A 109 -8.34 10.44 11.06
CA HIS A 109 -9.06 11.70 11.05
C HIS A 109 -8.61 12.59 12.23
N ASP A 110 -8.49 13.90 11.99
CA ASP A 110 -8.25 14.87 13.06
C ASP A 110 -9.57 15.19 13.76
N ILE A 111 -9.79 14.56 14.91
CA ILE A 111 -11.01 14.72 15.70
C ILE A 111 -11.11 16.11 16.38
N LYS A 112 -10.06 16.92 16.35
CA LYS A 112 -10.04 18.28 16.90
C LYS A 112 -10.28 19.35 15.84
N ALA A 113 -10.31 18.98 14.58
CA ALA A 113 -10.55 19.92 13.50
C ALA A 113 -12.04 20.23 13.35
N ASP A 114 -12.38 21.46 12.96
CA ASP A 114 -13.74 21.89 12.70
C ASP A 114 -14.44 21.03 11.62
N ASN A 115 -13.66 20.54 10.63
CA ASN A 115 -14.13 19.63 9.61
C ASN A 115 -13.38 18.29 9.70
N MET A 116 -13.76 17.44 10.64
CA MET A 116 -13.15 16.13 10.88
C MET A 116 -13.15 15.26 9.63
N SER A 117 -14.19 15.30 8.80
CA SER A 117 -14.32 14.42 7.63
C SER A 117 -13.24 14.69 6.57
N ASN A 118 -12.70 15.91 6.50
CA ASN A 118 -11.67 16.31 5.54
C ASN A 118 -10.30 16.62 6.17
N SER A 119 -10.17 16.46 7.49
CA SER A 119 -8.93 16.72 8.21
C SER A 119 -8.26 15.44 8.67
N PHE A 120 -6.93 15.33 8.47
CA PHE A 120 -6.18 14.11 8.73
C PHE A 120 -4.86 14.40 9.43
N ILE A 121 -4.52 13.54 10.39
CA ILE A 121 -3.21 13.50 11.03
C ILE A 121 -2.46 12.31 10.44
N SER A 122 -1.39 12.57 9.69
CA SER A 122 -0.61 11.53 8.99
C SER A 122 0.81 11.46 9.51
N LYS A 123 1.32 10.22 9.70
CA LYS A 123 2.72 9.92 10.04
C LYS A 123 3.21 8.78 9.17
N ASP A 124 4.49 8.80 8.86
CA ASP A 124 5.12 7.78 8.00
C ASP A 124 4.98 6.38 8.59
N ILE A 125 4.80 5.38 7.73
CA ILE A 125 4.94 3.96 8.09
C ILE A 125 6.15 3.40 7.36
N ILE A 126 7.03 2.73 8.10
CA ILE A 126 8.25 2.12 7.57
C ILE A 126 8.27 0.64 7.96
N ILE A 127 8.13 -0.24 6.98
CA ILE A 127 8.26 -1.68 7.15
C ILE A 127 9.56 -2.11 6.46
N LYS A 128 10.50 -2.68 7.21
CA LYS A 128 11.80 -3.09 6.68
C LYS A 128 11.68 -4.39 5.88
N ASP A 129 12.81 -4.92 5.41
CA ASP A 129 12.85 -6.14 4.60
C ASP A 129 12.50 -7.40 5.43
N ASN A 130 11.96 -8.43 4.76
CA ASN A 130 11.69 -9.76 5.32
C ASN A 130 10.72 -9.76 6.52
N VAL A 131 9.78 -8.83 6.57
CA VAL A 131 8.74 -8.77 7.61
C VAL A 131 7.57 -9.68 7.24
N TRP A 132 7.06 -10.40 8.24
CA TRP A 132 5.81 -11.15 8.12
C TRP A 132 4.73 -10.53 9.02
N VAL A 133 3.59 -10.16 8.42
CA VAL A 133 2.42 -9.64 9.13
C VAL A 133 1.30 -10.69 9.05
N GLY A 134 0.92 -11.23 10.19
CA GLY A 134 -0.14 -12.22 10.32
C GLY A 134 -1.53 -11.65 9.94
N ALA A 135 -2.45 -12.55 9.61
CA ALA A 135 -3.80 -12.22 9.18
C ALA A 135 -4.57 -11.32 10.15
N ASN A 136 -5.48 -10.48 9.63
CA ASN A 136 -6.35 -9.58 10.42
C ASN A 136 -5.59 -8.57 11.28
N SER A 137 -4.34 -8.26 10.97
CA SER A 137 -3.57 -7.24 11.68
C SER A 137 -3.76 -5.87 11.07
N VAL A 138 -3.65 -4.83 11.91
CA VAL A 138 -3.76 -3.43 11.51
C VAL A 138 -2.47 -2.70 11.87
N ILE A 139 -1.82 -2.06 10.89
CA ILE A 139 -0.63 -1.22 11.09
C ILE A 139 -1.07 0.24 11.05
N LEU A 140 -0.83 0.98 12.12
CA LEU A 140 -1.24 2.37 12.27
C LEU A 140 -0.10 3.34 11.95
N LYS A 141 -0.47 4.61 11.75
CA LYS A 141 0.43 5.70 11.43
C LYS A 141 1.59 5.84 12.42
N GLY A 142 2.76 6.17 11.91
CA GLY A 142 3.96 6.47 12.70
C GLY A 142 4.77 5.25 13.13
N VAL A 143 4.42 4.05 12.68
CA VAL A 143 5.07 2.80 13.08
C VAL A 143 6.24 2.46 12.17
N THR A 144 7.35 2.06 12.78
CA THR A 144 8.47 1.39 12.13
C THR A 144 8.50 -0.09 12.55
N ILE A 145 8.44 -1.01 11.57
CA ILE A 145 8.62 -2.44 11.79
C ILE A 145 10.01 -2.85 11.32
N GLY A 146 10.81 -3.39 12.25
CA GLY A 146 12.20 -3.79 12.00
C GLY A 146 12.34 -4.96 11.04
N GLN A 147 13.54 -5.10 10.48
CA GLN A 147 13.85 -6.17 9.54
C GLN A 147 13.67 -7.56 10.17
N GLY A 148 12.99 -8.45 9.45
CA GLY A 148 12.77 -9.83 9.89
C GLY A 148 11.71 -9.97 11.00
N ALA A 149 11.06 -8.90 11.41
CA ALA A 149 10.02 -8.96 12.44
C ALA A 149 8.81 -9.80 12.00
N VAL A 150 8.17 -10.42 12.97
CA VAL A 150 6.93 -11.19 12.79
C VAL A 150 5.83 -10.56 13.65
N ILE A 151 4.79 -10.07 13.01
CA ILE A 151 3.58 -9.59 13.68
C ILE A 151 2.58 -10.75 13.75
N ALA A 152 2.20 -11.16 14.96
CA ALA A 152 1.19 -12.19 15.13
C ALA A 152 -0.18 -11.75 14.56
N ALA A 153 -0.99 -12.72 14.16
CA ALA A 153 -2.32 -12.44 13.62
C ALA A 153 -3.23 -11.70 14.63
N GLY A 154 -4.13 -10.85 14.10
CA GLY A 154 -5.10 -10.11 14.88
C GLY A 154 -4.53 -8.95 15.71
N ARG A 155 -3.31 -8.49 15.42
CA ARG A 155 -2.68 -7.41 16.19
C ARG A 155 -2.98 -6.03 15.62
N VAL A 156 -3.15 -5.06 16.52
CA VAL A 156 -3.11 -3.64 16.21
C VAL A 156 -1.72 -3.12 16.59
N VAL A 157 -0.92 -2.74 15.59
CA VAL A 157 0.45 -2.26 15.75
C VAL A 157 0.42 -0.73 15.72
N ASN A 158 0.65 -0.12 16.87
CA ASN A 158 0.63 1.34 17.08
C ASN A 158 1.91 1.88 17.70
N VAL A 159 2.92 1.02 17.87
CA VAL A 159 4.28 1.32 18.33
C VAL A 159 5.28 0.57 17.47
N ASP A 160 6.54 1.01 17.50
CA ASP A 160 7.63 0.37 16.75
C ASP A 160 7.90 -1.06 17.24
N VAL A 161 8.30 -1.93 16.28
CA VAL A 161 8.62 -3.36 16.51
C VAL A 161 9.99 -3.69 15.92
#